data_fc587ccfc3b5580e69b0c7cb559c748a
#
_entry.id   fc587ccfc3b5580e69b0c7cb559c748a
#
_cell.length_a   1.000
_cell.length_b   1.000
_cell.length_c   1.000
_cell.angle_alpha   90.00
_cell.angle_beta   90.00
_cell.angle_gamma   90.00
#
_symmetry.space_group_name_H-M   'P 1'
#
loop_
_entity.id
_entity.type
_entity.pdbx_description
1 polymer ?
#
loop_
_entity_poly.entity_id
_entity_poly.type
_entity_poly.pdbx_seq_one_letter_code
_entity_poly.pdbx_strand_id
1 'polypeptide(L)'
;MKVVMVEPGQYARIEELDTGLESLQKAVGGLIDCAYPWKDMACVVCNDEGLINGMPLNREVPDYGPIAGPFFVCGIEGENFCSLTDEQADKYKKMFLQPELFVPYKD
;
A
#
# COMPACT_ATOMS: atom_id res chain seq x y z
N MET A 1 -9.70 4.49 -10.00
CA MET A 1 -8.81 3.38 -10.38
C MET A 1 -8.94 2.23 -9.41
N LYS A 2 -8.77 1.02 -9.91
CA LYS A 2 -8.82 -0.19 -9.09
C LYS A 2 -7.49 -0.38 -8.37
N VAL A 3 -7.54 -0.48 -7.05
CA VAL A 3 -6.34 -0.67 -6.21
C VAL A 3 -6.57 -1.81 -5.23
N VAL A 4 -5.50 -2.28 -4.63
CA VAL A 4 -5.57 -3.14 -3.45
C VAL A 4 -5.28 -2.25 -2.25
N MET A 5 -6.28 -2.05 -1.40
CA MET A 5 -6.16 -1.22 -0.20
C MET A 5 -5.77 -2.08 0.99
N VAL A 6 -4.76 -1.64 1.73
CA VAL A 6 -4.22 -2.40 2.86
C VAL A 6 -4.14 -1.47 4.07
N GLU A 7 -4.91 -1.79 5.10
CA GLU A 7 -4.92 -1.02 6.33
C GLU A 7 -4.40 -1.86 7.50
N PRO A 8 -3.76 -1.23 8.49
CA PRO A 8 -3.24 -1.97 9.64
C PRO A 8 -4.34 -2.76 10.35
N GLY A 9 -4.06 -4.03 10.63
CA GLY A 9 -4.99 -4.89 11.35
C GLY A 9 -6.18 -5.39 10.55
N GLN A 10 -6.25 -5.09 9.26
CA GLN A 10 -7.38 -5.47 8.42
C GLN A 10 -6.94 -6.32 7.24
N TYR A 11 -7.87 -7.10 6.70
CA TYR A 11 -7.62 -7.86 5.47
C TYR A 11 -7.49 -6.89 4.30
N ALA A 12 -6.60 -7.22 3.36
CA ALA A 12 -6.48 -6.46 2.12
C ALA A 12 -7.79 -6.59 1.31
N ARG A 13 -8.15 -5.53 0.62
CA ARG A 13 -9.37 -5.51 -0.19
C ARG A 13 -9.15 -4.76 -1.50
N ILE A 14 -9.92 -5.12 -2.51
CA ILE A 14 -9.95 -4.40 -3.77
C ILE A 14 -10.90 -3.21 -3.59
N GLU A 15 -10.47 -2.04 -4.00
CA GLU A 15 -11.24 -0.81 -3.83
C GLU A 15 -11.08 0.09 -5.05
N GLU A 16 -12.10 0.88 -5.35
CA GLU A 16 -12.02 1.93 -6.34
C GLU A 16 -11.62 3.23 -5.65
N LEU A 17 -10.64 3.90 -6.20
CA LEU A 17 -10.08 5.12 -5.62
C LEU A 17 -10.00 6.20 -6.69
N ASP A 18 -10.38 7.43 -6.33
CA ASP A 18 -10.22 8.56 -7.25
C ASP A 18 -8.73 8.81 -7.48
N THR A 19 -8.40 9.28 -8.69
CA THR A 19 -7.01 9.46 -9.07
C THR A 19 -6.42 10.82 -8.68
N GLY A 20 -7.23 11.73 -8.16
CA GLY A 20 -6.75 13.03 -7.72
C GLY A 20 -5.81 12.92 -6.53
N LEU A 21 -4.82 13.79 -6.48
CA LEU A 21 -3.81 13.78 -5.42
C LEU A 21 -4.44 13.84 -4.02
N GLU A 22 -5.48 14.66 -3.88
CA GLU A 22 -6.17 14.81 -2.59
C GLU A 22 -6.78 13.50 -2.10
N SER A 23 -7.39 12.74 -3.02
CA SER A 23 -7.95 11.42 -2.68
C SER A 23 -6.86 10.44 -2.30
N LEU A 24 -5.72 10.46 -3.00
CA LEU A 24 -4.60 9.58 -2.69
C LEU A 24 -4.00 9.92 -1.33
N GLN A 25 -3.83 11.19 -1.03
CA GLN A 25 -3.33 11.64 0.27
C GLN A 25 -4.27 11.24 1.40
N LYS A 26 -5.57 11.37 1.18
CA LYS A 26 -6.57 10.97 2.16
C LYS A 26 -6.50 9.46 2.44
N ALA A 27 -6.29 8.67 1.39
CA ALA A 27 -6.21 7.22 1.53
C ALA A 27 -5.06 6.77 2.44
N VAL A 28 -3.95 7.49 2.43
CA VAL A 28 -2.77 7.13 3.23
C VAL A 28 -2.58 8.03 4.46
N GLY A 29 -3.43 9.02 4.63
CA GLY A 29 -3.42 9.89 5.81
C GLY A 29 -2.37 10.99 5.78
N GLY A 30 -1.89 11.39 4.61
CA GLY A 30 -0.90 12.45 4.48
C GLY A 30 -0.21 12.46 3.13
N LEU A 31 0.95 13.06 3.06
CA LEU A 31 1.73 13.09 1.83
C LEU A 31 2.08 11.68 1.38
N ILE A 32 2.09 11.46 0.09
CA ILE A 32 2.33 10.13 -0.47
C ILE A 32 3.80 9.94 -0.82
N ASP A 33 4.25 8.71 -0.69
CA ASP A 33 5.52 8.22 -1.21
C ASP A 33 5.24 6.95 -2.00
N CYS A 34 6.07 6.68 -2.98
CA CYS A 34 5.90 5.53 -3.86
C CYS A 34 7.10 4.60 -3.74
N ALA A 35 6.83 3.32 -3.63
CA ALA A 35 7.85 2.29 -3.63
C ALA A 35 7.60 1.34 -4.80
N TYR A 36 8.68 0.86 -5.39
CA TYR A 36 8.64 -0.02 -6.56
C TYR A 36 9.34 -1.33 -6.24
N PRO A 37 8.75 -2.16 -5.36
CA PRO A 37 9.44 -3.37 -4.89
C PRO A 37 9.47 -4.51 -5.90
N TRP A 38 8.71 -4.40 -6.98
CA TRP A 38 8.55 -5.48 -7.93
C TRP A 38 8.95 -5.05 -9.34
N LYS A 39 9.22 -6.05 -10.18
CA LYS A 39 9.45 -5.82 -11.62
C LYS A 39 8.15 -5.64 -12.39
N ASP A 40 7.03 -5.86 -11.75
CA ASP A 40 5.70 -5.68 -12.33
C ASP A 40 5.37 -4.18 -12.52
N MET A 41 4.43 -3.90 -13.42
CA MET A 41 3.93 -2.54 -13.66
C MET A 41 2.92 -2.16 -12.57
N ALA A 42 3.40 -2.15 -11.34
CA ALA A 42 2.63 -1.83 -10.15
C ALA A 42 3.53 -1.17 -9.12
N CYS A 43 2.96 -0.39 -8.24
CA CYS A 43 3.71 0.25 -7.16
C CYS A 43 2.89 0.28 -5.87
N VAL A 44 3.62 0.48 -4.77
CA VAL A 44 3.04 0.73 -3.45
C VAL A 44 3.00 2.23 -3.23
N VAL A 45 1.85 2.76 -2.83
CA VAL A 45 1.70 4.16 -2.44
C VAL A 45 1.38 4.21 -0.97
N CYS A 46 2.22 4.86 -0.19
CA CYS A 46 2.13 4.87 1.26
C CYS A 46 2.32 6.29 1.81
N ASN A 47 2.15 6.43 3.12
CA ASN A 47 2.40 7.71 3.79
C ASN A 47 3.90 7.97 3.83
N ASP A 48 4.31 9.15 3.40
CA ASP A 48 5.72 9.54 3.32
C ASP A 48 6.41 9.56 4.69
N GLU A 49 5.65 9.82 5.75
CA GLU A 49 6.19 9.96 7.10
C GLU A 49 5.54 9.01 8.10
N GLY A 50 5.01 7.87 7.63
CA GLY A 50 4.28 6.95 8.49
C GLY A 50 5.06 6.48 9.71
N LEU A 51 6.32 6.07 9.51
CA LEU A 51 7.17 5.62 10.62
C LEU A 51 7.52 6.76 11.57
N ILE A 52 7.83 7.94 11.03
CA ILE A 52 8.18 9.12 11.83
C ILE A 52 7.00 9.58 12.67
N ASN A 53 5.81 9.52 12.10
CA ASN A 53 4.59 9.96 12.78
C ASN A 53 4.02 8.90 13.74
N GLY A 54 4.68 7.78 13.88
CA GLY A 54 4.24 6.73 14.79
C GLY A 54 2.97 6.01 14.36
N MET A 55 2.70 5.95 13.05
CA MET A 55 1.55 5.19 12.56
C MET A 55 1.75 3.71 12.82
N PRO A 56 0.67 2.94 13.03
CA PRO A 56 0.80 1.50 13.27
C PRO A 56 1.50 0.80 12.11
N LEU A 57 2.38 -0.14 12.44
CA LEU A 57 2.98 -1.00 11.42
C LEU A 57 1.89 -1.83 10.76
N ASN A 58 1.95 -1.95 9.45
CA ASN A 58 0.89 -2.54 8.64
C ASN A 58 1.30 -3.90 8.05
N ARG A 59 2.25 -3.86 7.15
CA ARG A 59 2.76 -5.07 6.48
C ARG A 59 4.24 -4.92 6.23
N GLU A 60 4.95 -6.03 6.19
CA GLU A 60 6.29 -6.04 5.67
C GLU A 60 6.22 -6.36 4.18
N VAL A 61 6.75 -5.47 3.36
CA VAL A 61 6.76 -5.66 1.91
C VAL A 61 8.06 -6.35 1.54
N PRO A 62 8.01 -7.53 0.88
CA PRO A 62 9.21 -8.26 0.49
C PRO A 62 10.18 -7.37 -0.29
N ASP A 63 11.46 -7.44 0.06
CA ASP A 63 12.55 -6.68 -0.55
C ASP A 63 12.48 -5.16 -0.38
N TYR A 64 11.53 -4.66 0.38
CA TYR A 64 11.41 -3.24 0.67
C TYR A 64 11.49 -2.95 2.17
N GLY A 65 10.75 -3.67 2.98
CA GLY A 65 10.71 -3.49 4.42
C GLY A 65 9.31 -3.18 4.95
N PRO A 66 9.20 -2.87 6.24
CA PRO A 66 7.91 -2.62 6.86
C PRO A 66 7.35 -1.25 6.46
N ILE A 67 6.04 -1.21 6.28
CA ILE A 67 5.30 0.03 6.01
C ILE A 67 4.39 0.32 7.19
N ALA A 68 4.43 1.55 7.68
CA ALA A 68 3.54 2.05 8.74
C ALA A 68 2.40 2.85 8.13
N GLY A 69 1.20 2.65 8.66
CA GLY A 69 -0.01 3.31 8.17
C GLY A 69 -0.63 2.62 6.96
N PRO A 70 -1.79 3.10 6.52
CA PRO A 70 -2.44 2.52 5.36
C PRO A 70 -1.64 2.75 4.08
N PHE A 71 -1.70 1.79 3.18
CA PHE A 71 -1.11 1.93 1.86
C PHE A 71 -2.00 1.24 0.82
N PHE A 72 -1.73 1.52 -0.45
CA PHE A 72 -2.42 0.80 -1.50
C PHE A 72 -1.45 0.43 -2.62
N VAL A 73 -1.82 -0.59 -3.37
CA VAL A 73 -1.08 -1.02 -4.56
C VAL A 73 -1.92 -0.61 -5.77
N CYS A 74 -1.29 0.08 -6.71
CA CYS A 74 -1.94 0.46 -7.97
C CYS A 74 -1.04 0.10 -9.14
N GLY A 75 -1.59 0.21 -10.34
CA GLY A 75 -0.83 0.01 -11.56
C GLY A 75 -0.04 1.24 -11.94
N ILE A 76 0.91 1.04 -12.85
CA ILE A 76 1.73 2.12 -13.40
C ILE A 76 1.64 2.07 -14.92
N GLU A 77 1.42 3.22 -15.54
CA GLU A 77 1.48 3.37 -16.98
C GLU A 77 2.28 4.63 -17.29
N GLY A 78 3.52 4.43 -17.75
CA GLY A 78 4.45 5.55 -17.90
C GLY A 78 4.74 6.16 -16.54
N GLU A 79 4.47 7.45 -16.40
CA GLU A 79 4.64 8.18 -15.15
C GLU A 79 3.35 8.31 -14.35
N ASN A 80 2.27 7.66 -14.80
CA ASN A 80 0.96 7.80 -14.21
C ASN A 80 0.55 6.56 -13.43
N PHE A 81 -0.20 6.77 -12.36
CA PHE A 81 -0.89 5.69 -11.67
C PHE A 81 -2.10 5.28 -12.49
N CYS A 82 -2.40 4.01 -12.50
CA CYS A 82 -3.57 3.48 -13.20
C CYS A 82 -4.17 2.30 -12.43
N SER A 83 -5.30 1.82 -12.92
CA SER A 83 -5.93 0.65 -12.32
C SER A 83 -5.05 -0.58 -12.45
N LEU A 84 -5.08 -1.42 -11.42
CA LEU A 84 -4.51 -2.76 -11.52
C LEU A 84 -5.36 -3.56 -12.51
N THR A 85 -4.74 -4.49 -13.21
CA THR A 85 -5.47 -5.52 -13.95
C THR A 85 -6.14 -6.46 -12.94
N ASP A 86 -7.09 -7.26 -13.40
CA ASP A 86 -7.73 -8.24 -12.51
C ASP A 86 -6.73 -9.24 -11.95
N GLU A 87 -5.75 -9.64 -12.76
CA GLU A 87 -4.68 -10.55 -12.31
C GLU A 87 -3.82 -9.91 -11.24
N GLN A 88 -3.42 -8.65 -11.46
CA GLN A 88 -2.62 -7.91 -10.48
C GLN A 88 -3.39 -7.72 -9.19
N ALA A 89 -4.67 -7.31 -9.28
CA ALA A 89 -5.51 -7.10 -8.11
C ALA A 89 -5.61 -8.38 -7.27
N ASP A 90 -5.83 -9.51 -7.91
CA ASP A 90 -5.91 -10.80 -7.22
C ASP A 90 -4.57 -11.16 -6.57
N LYS A 91 -3.49 -10.99 -7.30
CA LYS A 91 -2.13 -11.28 -6.82
C LYS A 91 -1.77 -10.47 -5.58
N TYR A 92 -1.97 -9.15 -5.62
CA TYR A 92 -1.57 -8.30 -4.51
C TYR A 92 -2.55 -8.38 -3.35
N LYS A 93 -3.82 -8.63 -3.61
CA LYS A 93 -4.77 -8.91 -2.54
C LYS A 93 -4.37 -10.15 -1.76
N LYS A 94 -3.97 -11.21 -2.45
CA LYS A 94 -3.51 -12.44 -1.80
C LYS A 94 -2.20 -12.21 -1.05
N MET A 95 -1.29 -11.44 -1.63
CA MET A 95 0.00 -11.15 -1.03
C MET A 95 -0.14 -10.46 0.34
N PHE A 96 -1.06 -9.51 0.44
CA PHE A 96 -1.26 -8.72 1.65
C PHE A 96 -2.54 -9.05 2.40
N LEU A 97 -3.17 -10.17 2.10
CA LEU A 97 -4.50 -10.51 2.61
C LEU A 97 -4.58 -10.46 4.13
N GLN A 98 -3.67 -11.16 4.80
CA GLN A 98 -3.72 -11.31 6.25
C GLN A 98 -3.04 -10.13 6.95
N PRO A 99 -3.66 -9.56 7.97
CA PRO A 99 -2.98 -8.57 8.79
C PRO A 99 -1.80 -9.22 9.48
N GLU A 100 -0.70 -8.48 9.58
CA GLU A 100 0.51 -8.94 10.23
C GLU A 100 0.53 -8.48 11.68
N LEU A 101 1.03 -9.34 12.55
CA LEU A 101 1.22 -9.03 13.95
C LEU A 101 2.66 -8.58 14.17
N PHE A 102 2.81 -7.34 14.60
CA PHE A 102 4.13 -6.80 14.92
C PHE A 102 4.29 -6.78 16.43
N VAL A 103 5.18 -7.62 16.94
CA VAL A 103 5.41 -7.76 18.37
C VAL A 103 6.55 -6.84 18.77
N PRO A 104 6.39 -6.02 19.83
CA PRO A 104 7.48 -5.19 20.30
C PRO A 104 8.70 -6.02 20.67
N TYR A 105 9.87 -5.50 20.34
CA TYR A 105 11.12 -6.16 20.69
C TYR A 105 11.26 -6.21 22.21
N LYS A 106 11.64 -7.38 22.74
CA LYS A 106 11.89 -7.57 24.16
C LYS A 106 13.29 -8.12 24.36
N ASP A 107 13.98 -7.51 25.24
CA ASP A 107 15.29 -8.03 25.67
C ASP A 107 15.13 -9.17 26.65
#